data_dd2515765ad9653fbaa153675330f7bb
#
_entry.id   dd2515765ad9653fbaa153675330f7bb
#
_cell.length_a   1.000
_cell.length_b   1.000
_cell.length_c   1.000
_cell.angle_alpha   90.00
_cell.angle_beta   90.00
_cell.angle_gamma   90.00
#
_symmetry.space_group_name_H-M   'P 1'
#
loop_
_entity.id
_entity.type
_entity.pdbx_description
1 polymer ?
#
loop_
_entity_poly.entity_id
_entity_poly.type
_entity_poly.pdbx_seq_one_letter_code
_entity_poly.pdbx_strand_id
1 'polypeptide(L)'
;MCGIVGAVAQRDIAEILLEGLRRLEYRGYDSAGLAVVDEKGNVSRLRRVGKVQKLAEAAEQTDLHGGTGIAHTRWATHGEPTEANAHPHVSDYITVVHNGIIENHEPLRELLIERGYRFSSETDTEVIAHLVHWEQQQGGTLLEVVQRVIPQLRGAYGTVVMDSRDPSVLVAARSGSPLVIGRGVGENFIASDQLALLPVTRRFIFLEEGDVVEVTRRTVNIFDKQGNAIERPEIESQVQYDAGDKGAYRHYMQKEIYEQPLALKNTLEGRFSHGQINLSELGPRADELLAKVQHVQIIACGTSYHSGMVARYWFEALAGVPCDVEIASEFRYRKSAVRPGSLIITLSQSGETADTLAALRLSKELGYLGSLAVCNVAGSSLVRESDLALMTKAGTEIGVASTKAFTTQLTVLLMLVARLGRLKGMTESVEQEIVHGLQALPARIEQMLSMDKEIEALAEGFSDKHHALFLGRGDQYPIAMEGALKLKEISYIHAEAYAAGELKHGPLALIDADMPVIVVAPNNELLEKLKSNIEEVRARGGQLYVFADQDAGFVSSEGMTIIPLPHVEEIVAPIFYTVPLQLLSYHVALIKGTDVDQPRNLAKSVTVE
;
A
#
# COMPACT_ATOMS: atom_id res chain seq x y z
N MET A 1 -3.35 8.03 -5.29
CA MET A 1 -2.66 8.89 -4.29
C MET A 1 -1.64 9.78 -4.95
N CYS A 2 -1.39 10.97 -4.39
CA CYS A 2 -0.49 11.95 -5.00
C CYS A 2 0.97 11.79 -4.53
N GLY A 3 1.93 12.34 -5.27
CA GLY A 3 3.33 12.43 -4.90
C GLY A 3 3.80 13.88 -4.81
N ILE A 4 4.54 14.21 -3.77
CA ILE A 4 5.16 15.54 -3.58
C ILE A 4 6.67 15.42 -3.61
N VAL A 5 7.32 16.38 -4.29
CA VAL A 5 8.76 16.62 -4.20
C VAL A 5 9.00 18.12 -4.09
N GLY A 6 9.85 18.54 -3.17
CA GLY A 6 10.32 19.91 -3.01
C GLY A 6 11.82 19.96 -2.80
N ALA A 7 12.47 21.03 -3.21
CA ALA A 7 13.91 21.22 -3.05
C ALA A 7 14.28 22.68 -2.80
N VAL A 8 15.27 22.89 -1.95
CA VAL A 8 15.96 24.18 -1.76
C VAL A 8 17.47 23.92 -1.87
N ALA A 9 18.07 24.35 -2.96
CA ALA A 9 19.47 24.08 -3.33
C ALA A 9 20.18 25.32 -3.93
N GLN A 10 21.46 25.17 -4.21
CA GLN A 10 22.25 26.16 -4.95
C GLN A 10 22.28 25.90 -6.46
N ARG A 11 22.02 24.64 -6.84
CA ARG A 11 21.99 24.17 -8.23
C ARG A 11 20.57 24.21 -8.78
N ASP A 12 20.45 24.13 -10.10
CA ASP A 12 19.16 23.90 -10.73
C ASP A 12 18.55 22.56 -10.26
N ILE A 13 17.25 22.60 -9.92
CA ILE A 13 16.58 21.48 -9.27
C ILE A 13 15.54 20.79 -10.16
N ALA A 14 15.28 21.29 -11.37
CA ALA A 14 14.22 20.78 -12.23
C ALA A 14 14.36 19.26 -12.48
N GLU A 15 15.58 18.77 -12.77
CA GLU A 15 15.85 17.34 -12.93
C GLU A 15 15.65 16.54 -11.66
N ILE A 16 15.99 17.11 -10.49
CA ILE A 16 15.76 16.45 -9.19
C ILE A 16 14.25 16.27 -8.94
N LEU A 17 13.48 17.31 -9.24
CA LEU A 17 12.02 17.28 -9.10
C LEU A 17 11.41 16.24 -10.06
N LEU A 18 11.82 16.22 -11.33
CA LEU A 18 11.33 15.26 -12.32
C LEU A 18 11.69 13.82 -11.98
N GLU A 19 12.93 13.56 -11.56
CA GLU A 19 13.35 12.22 -11.14
C GLU A 19 12.61 11.76 -9.90
N GLY A 20 12.43 12.65 -8.91
CA GLY A 20 11.62 12.36 -7.74
C GLY A 20 10.16 12.03 -8.08
N LEU A 21 9.55 12.77 -9.04
CA LEU A 21 8.21 12.47 -9.51
C LEU A 21 8.13 11.13 -10.26
N ARG A 22 9.12 10.77 -11.09
CA ARG A 22 9.18 9.46 -11.76
C ARG A 22 9.15 8.33 -10.72
N ARG A 23 9.88 8.48 -9.63
CA ARG A 23 9.91 7.52 -8.52
C ARG A 23 8.64 7.47 -7.68
N LEU A 24 7.80 8.52 -7.75
CA LEU A 24 6.49 8.58 -7.09
C LEU A 24 5.31 8.30 -8.03
N GLU A 25 5.53 8.10 -9.32
CA GLU A 25 4.47 7.93 -10.31
C GLU A 25 3.52 6.76 -9.98
N TYR A 26 4.02 5.71 -9.33
CA TYR A 26 3.20 4.60 -8.84
C TYR A 26 2.11 5.03 -7.83
N ARG A 27 2.24 6.22 -7.24
CA ARG A 27 1.26 6.81 -6.33
C ARG A 27 0.16 7.60 -7.04
N GLY A 28 0.46 8.23 -8.17
CA GLY A 28 -0.52 9.02 -8.93
C GLY A 28 0.03 9.39 -10.31
N TYR A 29 -0.82 9.31 -11.32
CA TYR A 29 -0.43 9.45 -12.72
C TYR A 29 -1.51 10.07 -13.62
N ASP A 30 -2.50 10.73 -13.03
CA ASP A 30 -3.56 11.43 -13.80
C ASP A 30 -3.05 12.73 -14.40
N SER A 31 -2.23 13.43 -13.65
CA SER A 31 -1.53 14.63 -14.09
C SER A 31 -0.27 14.85 -13.26
N ALA A 32 0.67 15.60 -13.79
CA ALA A 32 1.90 16.00 -13.12
C ALA A 32 2.23 17.45 -13.40
N GLY A 33 2.95 18.09 -12.46
CA GLY A 33 3.43 19.43 -12.66
C GLY A 33 4.51 19.83 -11.67
N LEU A 34 5.19 20.91 -12.01
CA LEU A 34 6.24 21.51 -11.19
C LEU A 34 6.21 23.03 -11.28
N ALA A 35 6.76 23.66 -10.26
CA ALA A 35 7.07 25.09 -10.26
C ALA A 35 8.47 25.27 -9.69
N VAL A 36 9.29 26.06 -10.38
CA VAL A 36 10.64 26.43 -9.98
C VAL A 36 10.72 27.95 -9.90
N VAL A 37 11.40 28.46 -8.89
CA VAL A 37 11.63 29.91 -8.71
C VAL A 37 13.12 30.20 -8.83
N ASP A 38 13.45 31.21 -9.61
CA ASP A 38 14.82 31.73 -9.77
C ASP A 38 15.19 32.68 -8.61
N GLU A 39 16.45 33.09 -8.56
CA GLU A 39 16.97 34.05 -7.55
C GLU A 39 16.31 35.44 -7.62
N LYS A 40 15.63 35.76 -8.72
CA LYS A 40 14.93 37.03 -8.92
C LYS A 40 13.47 36.98 -8.54
N GLY A 41 12.97 35.79 -8.11
CA GLY A 41 11.60 35.58 -7.75
C GLY A 41 10.67 35.25 -8.95
N ASN A 42 11.23 35.00 -10.14
CA ASN A 42 10.40 34.57 -11.27
C ASN A 42 10.03 33.10 -11.14
N VAL A 43 8.73 32.80 -11.22
CA VAL A 43 8.20 31.45 -11.14
C VAL A 43 7.96 30.89 -12.54
N SER A 44 8.63 29.80 -12.87
CA SER A 44 8.32 28.96 -14.04
C SER A 44 7.47 27.76 -13.62
N ARG A 45 6.23 27.71 -14.09
CA ARG A 45 5.28 26.62 -13.76
C ARG A 45 4.91 25.83 -15.00
N LEU A 46 4.98 24.50 -14.89
CA LEU A 46 4.62 23.57 -15.95
C LEU A 46 3.68 22.47 -15.42
N ARG A 47 2.60 22.16 -16.18
CA ARG A 47 1.62 21.14 -15.81
C ARG A 47 1.21 20.35 -17.05
N ARG A 48 1.01 19.03 -16.91
CA ARG A 48 0.54 18.14 -17.98
C ARG A 48 -0.42 17.09 -17.46
N VAL A 49 -1.39 16.75 -18.27
CA VAL A 49 -2.29 15.62 -18.04
C VAL A 49 -1.59 14.32 -18.44
N GLY A 50 -1.66 13.31 -17.60
CA GLY A 50 -1.06 12.00 -17.77
C GLY A 50 0.25 11.82 -17.02
N LYS A 51 1.03 10.82 -17.44
CA LYS A 51 2.26 10.38 -16.76
C LYS A 51 3.38 11.45 -16.75
N VAL A 52 4.31 11.33 -15.81
CA VAL A 52 5.46 12.23 -15.61
C VAL A 52 6.31 12.39 -16.88
N GLN A 53 6.33 11.37 -17.74
CA GLN A 53 7.03 11.43 -19.01
C GLN A 53 6.57 12.63 -19.87
N LYS A 54 5.26 12.92 -19.92
CA LYS A 54 4.74 14.09 -20.66
C LYS A 54 5.18 15.42 -20.07
N LEU A 55 5.30 15.48 -18.75
CA LEU A 55 5.83 16.64 -18.05
C LEU A 55 7.32 16.83 -18.37
N ALA A 56 8.11 15.74 -18.37
CA ALA A 56 9.53 15.76 -18.70
C ALA A 56 9.79 16.22 -20.14
N GLU A 57 9.05 15.69 -21.12
CA GLU A 57 9.12 16.13 -22.53
C GLU A 57 8.81 17.62 -22.70
N ALA A 58 7.86 18.13 -21.94
CA ALA A 58 7.55 19.56 -21.94
C ALA A 58 8.62 20.41 -21.22
N ALA A 59 9.24 19.86 -20.17
CA ALA A 59 10.32 20.51 -19.44
C ALA A 59 11.57 20.67 -20.30
N GLU A 60 11.91 19.70 -21.16
CA GLU A 60 13.01 19.80 -22.12
C GLU A 60 12.86 20.99 -23.12
N GLN A 61 11.61 21.40 -23.36
CA GLN A 61 11.27 22.50 -24.27
C GLN A 61 11.11 23.84 -23.55
N THR A 62 11.26 23.87 -22.24
CA THR A 62 11.02 25.01 -21.38
C THR A 62 12.29 25.33 -20.60
N ASP A 63 12.66 26.60 -20.56
CA ASP A 63 13.81 27.07 -19.77
C ASP A 63 13.43 27.10 -18.28
N LEU A 64 13.77 26.02 -17.56
CA LEU A 64 13.44 25.82 -16.15
C LEU A 64 14.71 25.96 -15.29
N HIS A 65 14.98 27.15 -14.82
CA HIS A 65 16.13 27.46 -13.97
C HIS A 65 15.68 27.93 -12.58
N GLY A 66 16.33 27.44 -11.55
CA GLY A 66 16.15 27.88 -10.18
C GLY A 66 16.57 26.84 -9.14
N GLY A 67 16.93 27.33 -7.97
CA GLY A 67 17.40 26.51 -6.84
C GLY A 67 16.29 26.11 -5.88
N THR A 68 15.07 26.63 -6.03
CA THR A 68 13.94 26.30 -5.16
C THR A 68 12.71 25.96 -5.99
N GLY A 69 11.98 24.93 -5.60
CA GLY A 69 10.78 24.53 -6.31
C GLY A 69 10.06 23.37 -5.67
N ILE A 70 8.86 23.14 -6.19
CA ILE A 70 7.93 22.09 -5.75
C ILE A 70 7.31 21.42 -6.95
N ALA A 71 7.05 20.11 -6.82
CA ALA A 71 6.49 19.30 -7.88
C ALA A 71 5.52 18.27 -7.33
N HIS A 72 4.62 17.79 -8.18
CA HIS A 72 3.50 16.96 -7.78
C HIS A 72 3.08 15.99 -8.88
N THR A 73 2.74 14.74 -8.51
CA THR A 73 1.94 13.82 -9.31
C THR A 73 0.57 13.69 -8.67
N ARG A 74 -0.49 13.86 -9.47
CA ARG A 74 -1.85 13.91 -8.99
C ARG A 74 -2.58 12.59 -9.21
N TRP A 75 -3.33 12.22 -8.19
CA TRP A 75 -4.45 11.29 -8.23
C TRP A 75 -5.71 12.11 -7.98
N ALA A 76 -6.60 12.21 -8.97
CA ALA A 76 -7.76 13.08 -8.87
C ALA A 76 -8.76 12.61 -7.79
N THR A 77 -9.02 13.50 -6.82
CA THR A 77 -10.07 13.35 -5.81
C THR A 77 -11.19 14.37 -6.06
N HIS A 78 -10.86 15.61 -6.41
CA HIS A 78 -11.76 16.71 -6.72
C HIS A 78 -11.41 17.30 -8.09
N GLY A 79 -12.37 17.37 -8.99
CA GLY A 79 -12.20 17.86 -10.36
C GLY A 79 -11.53 16.87 -11.31
N GLU A 80 -11.89 16.92 -12.58
CA GLU A 80 -11.39 16.05 -13.64
C GLU A 80 -9.86 16.21 -13.84
N PRO A 81 -9.18 15.21 -14.42
CA PRO A 81 -7.74 15.30 -14.74
C PRO A 81 -7.52 16.25 -15.94
N THR A 82 -7.43 17.54 -15.64
CA THR A 82 -7.14 18.62 -16.58
C THR A 82 -5.86 19.36 -16.16
N GLU A 83 -5.24 20.13 -17.07
CA GLU A 83 -4.10 20.97 -16.70
C GLU A 83 -4.49 22.07 -15.69
N ALA A 84 -5.74 22.55 -15.70
CA ALA A 84 -6.24 23.52 -14.73
C ALA A 84 -6.26 22.94 -13.31
N ASN A 85 -6.64 21.66 -13.18
CA ASN A 85 -6.73 20.95 -11.93
C ASN A 85 -5.40 20.28 -11.50
N ALA A 86 -4.38 20.28 -12.37
CA ALA A 86 -3.05 19.77 -12.01
C ALA A 86 -2.31 20.75 -11.08
N HIS A 87 -1.57 20.20 -10.10
CA HIS A 87 -0.71 20.99 -9.22
C HIS A 87 0.61 21.35 -9.93
N PRO A 88 1.33 22.39 -9.47
CA PRO A 88 1.06 23.32 -8.36
C PRO A 88 -0.03 24.35 -8.67
N HIS A 89 -0.78 24.75 -7.62
CA HIS A 89 -1.70 25.89 -7.66
C HIS A 89 -1.00 27.19 -7.23
N VAL A 90 -1.41 28.30 -7.80
CA VAL A 90 -0.77 29.61 -7.58
C VAL A 90 -1.82 30.64 -7.21
N SER A 91 -1.51 31.44 -6.18
CA SER A 91 -2.23 32.64 -5.80
C SER A 91 -1.23 33.78 -5.71
N ASP A 92 -1.13 34.59 -6.77
CA ASP A 92 -0.14 35.65 -6.92
C ASP A 92 1.30 35.10 -6.74
N TYR A 93 2.00 35.45 -5.68
CA TYR A 93 3.36 35.01 -5.37
C TYR A 93 3.42 33.72 -4.53
N ILE A 94 2.27 33.16 -4.11
CA ILE A 94 2.19 31.90 -3.34
C ILE A 94 1.95 30.73 -4.29
N THR A 95 2.76 29.69 -4.15
CA THR A 95 2.63 28.44 -4.91
C THR A 95 2.52 27.26 -3.95
N VAL A 96 1.57 26.34 -4.20
CA VAL A 96 1.22 25.25 -3.28
C VAL A 96 1.06 23.92 -4.02
N VAL A 97 1.58 22.86 -3.40
CA VAL A 97 1.23 21.47 -3.71
C VAL A 97 0.64 20.80 -2.47
N HIS A 98 -0.26 19.85 -2.68
CA HIS A 98 -1.00 19.22 -1.59
C HIS A 98 -1.34 17.77 -1.94
N ASN A 99 -1.12 16.88 -0.99
CA ASN A 99 -1.63 15.51 -0.93
C ASN A 99 -2.68 15.44 0.16
N GLY A 100 -3.87 14.93 -0.13
CA GLY A 100 -4.92 14.80 0.85
C GLY A 100 -6.25 15.33 0.36
N ILE A 101 -7.16 15.60 1.31
CA ILE A 101 -8.48 16.20 1.08
C ILE A 101 -8.73 17.24 2.15
N ILE A 102 -9.09 18.45 1.74
CA ILE A 102 -9.56 19.52 2.62
C ILE A 102 -11.09 19.46 2.67
N GLU A 103 -11.62 18.82 3.71
CA GLU A 103 -13.05 18.54 3.86
C GLU A 103 -13.90 19.81 3.93
N ASN A 104 -13.37 20.89 4.49
CA ASN A 104 -14.05 22.19 4.58
C ASN A 104 -13.68 23.15 3.45
N HIS A 105 -13.27 22.64 2.28
CA HIS A 105 -12.85 23.48 1.16
C HIS A 105 -13.99 24.37 0.63
N GLU A 106 -15.24 23.89 0.57
CA GLU A 106 -16.37 24.66 0.06
C GLU A 106 -16.66 25.92 0.87
N PRO A 107 -16.86 25.87 2.20
CA PRO A 107 -17.00 27.08 3.01
C PRO A 107 -15.82 28.04 2.90
N LEU A 108 -14.59 27.53 2.81
CA LEU A 108 -13.40 28.36 2.63
C LEU A 108 -13.37 29.00 1.23
N ARG A 109 -13.79 28.28 0.20
CA ARG A 109 -13.91 28.78 -1.16
C ARG A 109 -14.90 29.94 -1.24
N GLU A 110 -16.09 29.80 -0.65
CA GLU A 110 -17.11 30.85 -0.59
C GLU A 110 -16.56 32.11 0.09
N LEU A 111 -15.93 31.94 1.26
CA LEU A 111 -15.30 33.03 1.99
C LEU A 111 -14.25 33.78 1.17
N LEU A 112 -13.41 33.04 0.43
CA LEU A 112 -12.36 33.64 -0.40
C LEU A 112 -12.94 34.32 -1.65
N ILE A 113 -14.02 33.80 -2.24
CA ILE A 113 -14.75 34.48 -3.33
C ILE A 113 -15.34 35.83 -2.84
N GLU A 114 -15.93 35.88 -1.66
CA GLU A 114 -16.42 37.12 -1.04
C GLU A 114 -15.30 38.15 -0.84
N ARG A 115 -14.07 37.68 -0.64
CA ARG A 115 -12.85 38.51 -0.51
C ARG A 115 -12.22 38.88 -1.86
N GLY A 116 -12.86 38.50 -2.97
CA GLY A 116 -12.44 38.89 -4.33
C GLY A 116 -11.49 37.90 -5.02
N TYR A 117 -11.21 36.73 -4.44
CA TYR A 117 -10.42 35.70 -5.07
C TYR A 117 -11.19 35.02 -6.20
N ARG A 118 -10.49 34.70 -7.28
CA ARG A 118 -11.04 33.95 -8.42
C ARG A 118 -10.40 32.60 -8.51
N PHE A 119 -11.19 31.56 -8.51
CA PHE A 119 -10.75 30.18 -8.64
C PHE A 119 -10.61 29.78 -10.10
N SER A 120 -9.50 29.16 -10.45
CA SER A 120 -9.18 28.67 -11.78
C SER A 120 -9.31 27.15 -11.90
N SER A 121 -9.48 26.45 -10.78
CA SER A 121 -9.62 25.01 -10.71
C SER A 121 -10.81 24.59 -9.85
N GLU A 122 -11.13 23.30 -9.97
CA GLU A 122 -12.17 22.63 -9.15
C GLU A 122 -11.57 21.96 -7.91
N THR A 123 -10.27 22.09 -7.68
CA THR A 123 -9.59 21.39 -6.60
C THR A 123 -9.79 22.07 -5.26
N ASP A 124 -9.76 21.27 -4.20
CA ASP A 124 -9.70 21.73 -2.82
C ASP A 124 -8.36 22.42 -2.48
N THR A 125 -7.29 22.09 -3.20
CA THR A 125 -5.93 22.64 -3.01
C THR A 125 -5.83 24.12 -3.32
N GLU A 126 -6.54 24.63 -4.32
CA GLU A 126 -6.48 26.07 -4.67
C GLU A 126 -6.96 26.95 -3.51
N VAL A 127 -7.83 26.41 -2.64
CA VAL A 127 -8.26 27.07 -1.40
C VAL A 127 -7.07 27.35 -0.49
N ILE A 128 -6.13 26.40 -0.37
CA ILE A 128 -4.92 26.60 0.46
C ILE A 128 -4.07 27.75 -0.10
N ALA A 129 -3.86 27.77 -1.42
CA ALA A 129 -3.05 28.83 -2.05
C ALA A 129 -3.63 30.22 -1.80
N HIS A 130 -4.95 30.38 -1.98
CA HIS A 130 -5.63 31.64 -1.74
C HIS A 130 -5.67 32.02 -0.26
N LEU A 131 -5.87 31.06 0.63
CA LEU A 131 -5.91 31.30 2.08
C LEU A 131 -4.53 31.75 2.60
N VAL A 132 -3.44 31.09 2.15
CA VAL A 132 -2.08 31.48 2.51
C VAL A 132 -1.78 32.89 1.96
N HIS A 133 -2.13 33.18 0.71
CA HIS A 133 -1.95 34.52 0.15
C HIS A 133 -2.73 35.58 0.94
N TRP A 134 -3.98 35.29 1.31
CA TRP A 134 -4.79 36.23 2.10
C TRP A 134 -4.20 36.48 3.49
N GLU A 135 -3.78 35.43 4.20
CA GLU A 135 -3.13 35.57 5.51
C GLU A 135 -1.76 36.27 5.42
N GLN A 136 -1.03 36.09 4.31
CA GLN A 136 0.25 36.76 4.09
C GLN A 136 0.10 38.28 3.98
N GLN A 137 -1.04 38.78 3.51
CA GLN A 137 -1.33 40.22 3.46
C GLN A 137 -1.43 40.85 4.86
N GLN A 138 -1.64 40.05 5.91
CA GLN A 138 -1.63 40.50 7.30
C GLN A 138 -0.19 40.62 7.86
N GLY A 139 0.82 40.26 7.05
CA GLY A 139 2.24 40.29 7.41
C GLY A 139 2.71 39.01 8.12
N GLY A 140 4.02 38.94 8.32
CA GLY A 140 4.71 37.81 8.93
C GLY A 140 5.55 37.01 7.94
N THR A 141 6.41 36.12 8.44
CA THR A 141 7.17 35.16 7.65
C THR A 141 6.26 34.09 7.06
N LEU A 142 6.69 33.39 6.02
CA LEU A 142 5.90 32.29 5.42
C LEU A 142 5.55 31.21 6.45
N LEU A 143 6.47 30.91 7.38
CA LEU A 143 6.22 29.98 8.48
C LEU A 143 5.06 30.45 9.37
N GLU A 144 5.10 31.71 9.86
CA GLU A 144 4.05 32.26 10.70
C GLU A 144 2.69 32.29 10.01
N VAL A 145 2.69 32.54 8.70
CA VAL A 145 1.46 32.52 7.88
C VAL A 145 0.89 31.11 7.78
N VAL A 146 1.71 30.11 7.45
CA VAL A 146 1.27 28.71 7.36
C VAL A 146 0.77 28.24 8.73
N GLN A 147 1.43 28.59 9.82
CA GLN A 147 0.97 28.26 11.18
C GLN A 147 -0.40 28.89 11.51
N ARG A 148 -0.76 30.07 10.94
CA ARG A 148 -2.10 30.66 11.07
C ARG A 148 -3.16 29.99 10.17
N VAL A 149 -2.73 29.47 9.01
CA VAL A 149 -3.63 28.82 8.05
C VAL A 149 -4.01 27.42 8.48
N ILE A 150 -3.03 26.62 8.97
CA ILE A 150 -3.22 25.21 9.31
C ILE A 150 -4.43 24.96 10.25
N PRO A 151 -4.67 25.70 11.33
CA PRO A 151 -5.84 25.49 12.18
C PRO A 151 -7.20 25.75 11.52
N GLN A 152 -7.22 26.41 10.35
CA GLN A 152 -8.43 26.70 9.58
C GLN A 152 -8.81 25.54 8.63
N LEU A 153 -7.87 24.64 8.37
CA LEU A 153 -8.07 23.47 7.49
C LEU A 153 -8.61 22.28 8.31
N ARG A 154 -9.57 21.55 7.72
CA ARG A 154 -10.07 20.28 8.25
C ARG A 154 -9.82 19.17 7.22
N GLY A 155 -9.46 17.98 7.69
CA GLY A 155 -9.17 16.83 6.84
C GLY A 155 -7.70 16.42 6.86
N ALA A 156 -7.31 15.56 5.93
CA ALA A 156 -5.96 15.06 5.82
C ALA A 156 -5.17 15.84 4.77
N TYR A 157 -3.95 16.26 5.11
CA TYR A 157 -3.06 16.97 4.19
C TYR A 157 -1.58 16.71 4.46
N GLY A 158 -0.81 16.66 3.38
CA GLY A 158 0.62 16.94 3.33
C GLY A 158 0.80 18.06 2.32
N THR A 159 1.16 19.26 2.74
CA THR A 159 1.26 20.43 1.86
C THR A 159 2.65 21.04 1.90
N VAL A 160 3.09 21.57 0.75
CA VAL A 160 4.31 22.36 0.64
C VAL A 160 3.99 23.69 -0.02
N VAL A 161 4.42 24.76 0.61
CA VAL A 161 4.16 26.15 0.24
C VAL A 161 5.48 26.84 -0.09
N MET A 162 5.48 27.60 -1.17
CA MET A 162 6.58 28.44 -1.67
C MET A 162 6.07 29.86 -1.87
N ASP A 163 6.84 30.84 -1.40
CA ASP A 163 6.65 32.29 -1.70
C ASP A 163 7.75 32.74 -2.64
N SER A 164 7.41 33.18 -3.84
CA SER A 164 8.38 33.59 -4.84
C SER A 164 9.18 34.88 -4.48
N ARG A 165 8.71 35.63 -3.49
CA ARG A 165 9.40 36.82 -2.97
C ARG A 165 10.56 36.43 -2.03
N ASP A 166 10.53 35.22 -1.46
CA ASP A 166 11.62 34.64 -0.67
C ASP A 166 11.94 33.22 -1.16
N PRO A 167 12.70 33.07 -2.24
CA PRO A 167 13.05 31.79 -2.81
C PRO A 167 14.03 30.97 -1.96
N SER A 168 14.42 31.46 -0.78
CA SER A 168 15.36 30.77 0.10
C SER A 168 14.65 29.75 1.02
N VAL A 169 13.31 29.72 1.04
CA VAL A 169 12.50 28.99 2.03
C VAL A 169 11.37 28.19 1.37
N LEU A 170 11.18 26.97 1.83
CA LEU A 170 9.93 26.23 1.70
C LEU A 170 9.34 25.98 3.08
N VAL A 171 8.02 26.04 3.19
CA VAL A 171 7.31 25.65 4.40
C VAL A 171 6.39 24.48 4.07
N ALA A 172 6.45 23.42 4.88
CA ALA A 172 5.57 22.29 4.73
C ALA A 172 4.82 22.00 6.03
N ALA A 173 3.65 21.38 5.88
CA ALA A 173 2.83 20.98 7.01
C ALA A 173 2.19 19.61 6.75
N ARG A 174 2.04 18.83 7.82
CA ARG A 174 1.50 17.48 7.77
C ARG A 174 0.34 17.27 8.74
N SER A 175 -0.75 16.70 8.23
CA SER A 175 -1.80 16.06 9.00
C SER A 175 -2.40 14.91 8.17
N GLY A 176 -2.28 13.66 8.62
CA GLY A 176 -2.76 12.49 7.89
C GLY A 176 -1.83 12.02 6.75
N SER A 177 -1.51 12.85 5.78
CA SER A 177 -0.65 12.49 4.64
C SER A 177 0.84 12.57 4.98
N PRO A 178 1.68 11.57 4.62
CA PRO A 178 3.08 11.53 5.01
C PRO A 178 3.92 12.58 4.29
N LEU A 179 4.88 13.16 5.02
CA LEU A 179 5.98 13.97 4.49
C LEU A 179 7.29 13.60 5.18
N VAL A 180 8.38 13.64 4.41
CA VAL A 180 9.74 13.38 4.87
C VAL A 180 10.67 14.46 4.36
N ILE A 181 11.64 14.84 5.18
CA ILE A 181 12.70 15.80 4.85
C ILE A 181 13.98 15.03 4.52
N GLY A 182 14.55 15.27 3.34
CA GLY A 182 15.85 14.78 2.96
C GLY A 182 16.94 15.79 3.29
N ARG A 183 17.97 15.39 4.03
CA ARG A 183 19.10 16.24 4.41
C ARG A 183 20.24 16.07 3.43
N GLY A 184 20.57 17.12 2.70
CA GLY A 184 21.74 17.18 1.81
C GLY A 184 22.90 18.00 2.38
N VAL A 185 23.92 18.25 1.56
CA VAL A 185 25.05 19.11 1.90
C VAL A 185 24.86 20.44 1.20
N GLY A 186 24.44 21.48 1.94
CA GLY A 186 24.10 22.79 1.38
C GLY A 186 22.81 22.82 0.56
N GLU A 187 22.00 21.81 0.72
CA GLU A 187 20.68 21.66 0.10
C GLU A 187 19.79 20.76 0.97
N ASN A 188 18.49 20.97 0.94
CA ASN A 188 17.51 20.15 1.64
C ASN A 188 16.29 19.90 0.75
N PHE A 189 15.61 18.80 1.02
CA PHE A 189 14.53 18.29 0.20
C PHE A 189 13.30 17.94 1.03
N ILE A 190 12.15 17.97 0.40
CA ILE A 190 10.87 17.52 0.98
C ILE A 190 10.28 16.49 0.01
N ALA A 191 9.72 15.39 0.51
CA ALA A 191 8.95 14.48 -0.32
C ALA A 191 7.85 13.80 0.48
N SER A 192 6.86 13.27 -0.23
CA SER A 192 5.84 12.40 0.38
C SER A 192 6.33 10.97 0.62
N ASP A 193 7.50 10.59 0.05
CA ASP A 193 8.15 9.30 0.27
C ASP A 193 9.67 9.43 0.06
N GLN A 194 10.45 8.75 0.90
CA GLN A 194 11.91 8.75 0.80
C GLN A 194 12.45 8.23 -0.55
N LEU A 195 11.71 7.35 -1.23
CA LEU A 195 12.09 6.81 -2.55
C LEU A 195 12.36 7.91 -3.58
N ALA A 196 11.61 9.02 -3.53
CA ALA A 196 11.81 10.16 -4.40
C ALA A 196 13.20 10.79 -4.26
N LEU A 197 13.77 10.75 -3.06
CA LEU A 197 14.97 11.47 -2.68
C LEU A 197 16.23 10.60 -2.55
N LEU A 198 16.10 9.26 -2.68
CA LEU A 198 17.26 8.35 -2.62
C LEU A 198 18.40 8.71 -3.61
N PRO A 199 18.12 9.27 -4.82
CA PRO A 199 19.18 9.74 -5.71
C PRO A 199 20.05 10.88 -5.16
N VAL A 200 19.53 11.66 -4.22
CA VAL A 200 20.19 12.89 -3.73
C VAL A 200 20.60 12.81 -2.26
N THR A 201 19.95 11.95 -1.45
CA THR A 201 20.31 11.78 -0.04
C THR A 201 19.82 10.44 0.51
N ARG A 202 20.50 9.97 1.56
CA ARG A 202 20.05 8.82 2.39
C ARG A 202 19.68 9.23 3.82
N ARG A 203 19.80 10.51 4.16
CA ARG A 203 19.56 11.06 5.51
C ARG A 203 18.18 11.69 5.53
N PHE A 204 17.28 11.15 6.38
CA PHE A 204 15.88 11.52 6.42
C PHE A 204 15.40 11.88 7.81
N ILE A 205 14.49 12.88 7.88
CA ILE A 205 13.69 13.20 9.05
C ILE A 205 12.24 12.97 8.67
N PHE A 206 11.57 12.03 9.32
CA PHE A 206 10.15 11.77 9.11
C PHE A 206 9.33 12.71 9.97
N LEU A 207 8.45 13.50 9.35
CA LEU A 207 7.53 14.37 10.08
C LEU A 207 6.45 13.54 10.78
N GLU A 208 6.02 14.01 11.95
CA GLU A 208 4.93 13.41 12.70
C GLU A 208 3.63 14.21 12.52
N GLU A 209 2.55 13.70 13.08
CA GLU A 209 1.21 14.28 12.96
C GLU A 209 1.15 15.68 13.57
N GLY A 210 0.76 16.67 12.76
CA GLY A 210 0.67 18.07 13.14
C GLY A 210 1.96 18.87 13.04
N ASP A 211 3.06 18.27 12.53
CA ASP A 211 4.31 18.99 12.33
C ASP A 211 4.19 20.04 11.22
N VAL A 212 4.75 21.21 11.47
CA VAL A 212 5.02 22.28 10.50
C VAL A 212 6.54 22.45 10.42
N VAL A 213 7.10 22.49 9.20
CA VAL A 213 8.54 22.59 8.99
C VAL A 213 8.90 23.72 8.06
N GLU A 214 9.89 24.50 8.43
CA GLU A 214 10.58 25.47 7.60
C GLU A 214 11.88 24.87 7.09
N VAL A 215 12.07 24.85 5.78
CA VAL A 215 13.20 24.24 5.12
C VAL A 215 13.95 25.29 4.31
N THR A 216 15.22 25.50 4.62
CA THR A 216 16.16 26.31 3.85
C THR A 216 17.28 25.41 3.32
N ARG A 217 18.21 25.97 2.55
CA ARG A 217 19.41 25.22 2.12
C ARG A 217 20.27 24.70 3.29
N ARG A 218 20.22 25.36 4.45
CA ARG A 218 21.12 25.07 5.59
C ARG A 218 20.39 24.52 6.80
N THR A 219 19.15 24.93 7.02
CA THR A 219 18.39 24.64 8.23
C THR A 219 17.11 23.89 7.93
N VAL A 220 16.69 23.08 8.88
CA VAL A 220 15.38 22.48 8.95
C VAL A 220 14.88 22.72 10.36
N ASN A 221 13.84 23.56 10.48
CA ASN A 221 13.24 23.94 11.74
C ASN A 221 11.84 23.35 11.81
N ILE A 222 11.60 22.48 12.81
CA ILE A 222 10.34 21.75 12.93
C ILE A 222 9.59 22.28 14.15
N PHE A 223 8.28 22.42 14.00
CA PHE A 223 7.37 22.91 15.02
C PHE A 223 6.20 21.94 15.18
N ASP A 224 5.79 21.72 16.42
CA ASP A 224 4.60 20.93 16.69
C ASP A 224 3.30 21.72 16.39
N LYS A 225 2.15 21.06 16.53
CA LYS A 225 0.84 21.69 16.28
C LYS A 225 0.51 22.85 17.25
N GLN A 226 1.28 23.03 18.32
CA GLN A 226 1.19 24.17 19.24
C GLN A 226 2.14 25.31 18.85
N GLY A 227 2.97 25.12 17.82
CA GLY A 227 3.97 26.09 17.36
C GLY A 227 5.26 26.08 18.19
N ASN A 228 5.49 25.08 19.04
CA ASN A 228 6.75 24.94 19.77
C ASN A 228 7.81 24.31 18.84
N ALA A 229 9.03 24.85 18.88
CA ALA A 229 10.16 24.25 18.19
C ALA A 229 10.52 22.90 18.80
N ILE A 230 10.63 21.88 17.94
CA ILE A 230 10.92 20.51 18.33
C ILE A 230 12.01 19.89 17.46
N GLU A 231 12.61 18.80 17.92
CA GLU A 231 13.54 18.00 17.15
C GLU A 231 12.92 16.65 16.79
N ARG A 232 13.20 16.18 15.58
CA ARG A 232 12.87 14.83 15.10
C ARG A 232 14.14 14.07 14.77
N PRO A 233 14.21 12.75 15.01
CA PRO A 233 15.41 11.98 14.74
C PRO A 233 15.73 11.96 13.25
N GLU A 234 17.00 12.16 12.93
CA GLU A 234 17.53 11.92 11.60
C GLU A 234 17.90 10.43 11.46
N ILE A 235 17.41 9.78 10.42
CA ILE A 235 17.57 8.35 10.17
C ILE A 235 18.27 8.15 8.83
N GLU A 236 19.26 7.26 8.78
CA GLU A 236 19.87 6.83 7.53
C GLU A 236 19.05 5.70 6.91
N SER A 237 18.58 5.92 5.68
CA SER A 237 17.77 4.94 4.96
C SER A 237 18.58 3.70 4.60
N GLN A 238 18.02 2.52 4.88
CA GLN A 238 18.55 1.22 4.48
C GLN A 238 17.99 0.75 3.12
N VAL A 239 17.10 1.54 2.50
CA VAL A 239 16.52 1.23 1.19
C VAL A 239 17.61 1.32 0.12
N GLN A 240 17.71 0.31 -0.74
CA GLN A 240 18.69 0.30 -1.83
C GLN A 240 18.31 1.30 -2.91
N TYR A 241 19.29 1.90 -3.56
CA TYR A 241 19.09 2.92 -4.61
C TYR A 241 18.33 2.38 -5.82
N ASP A 242 18.59 1.13 -6.20
CA ASP A 242 18.00 0.41 -7.33
C ASP A 242 16.69 -0.31 -7.00
N ALA A 243 16.15 -0.11 -5.79
CA ALA A 243 14.89 -0.73 -5.36
C ALA A 243 13.70 -0.42 -6.30
N GLY A 244 13.79 0.65 -7.08
CA GLY A 244 12.80 1.05 -8.09
C GLY A 244 13.11 0.58 -9.51
N ASP A 245 14.11 -0.28 -9.75
CA ASP A 245 14.44 -0.77 -11.09
C ASP A 245 13.71 -2.09 -11.41
N LYS A 246 13.20 -2.22 -12.65
CA LYS A 246 12.56 -3.45 -13.16
C LYS A 246 13.57 -4.57 -13.43
N GLY A 247 14.85 -4.22 -13.63
CA GLY A 247 15.87 -5.18 -14.04
C GLY A 247 15.53 -5.83 -15.40
N ALA A 248 15.64 -7.15 -15.45
CA ALA A 248 15.36 -7.93 -16.67
C ALA A 248 13.86 -8.18 -16.93
N TYR A 249 12.97 -7.76 -16.03
CA TYR A 249 11.54 -8.03 -16.13
C TYR A 249 10.81 -6.96 -16.93
N ARG A 250 9.75 -7.37 -17.62
CA ARG A 250 8.92 -6.47 -18.42
C ARG A 250 8.09 -5.51 -17.52
N HIS A 251 7.60 -6.01 -16.37
CA HIS A 251 6.74 -5.30 -15.44
C HIS A 251 7.22 -5.45 -14.00
N TYR A 252 6.90 -4.48 -13.13
CA TYR A 252 7.16 -4.59 -11.69
C TYR A 252 6.44 -5.77 -11.07
N MET A 253 5.16 -5.97 -11.40
CA MET A 253 4.40 -7.11 -10.89
C MET A 253 5.05 -8.45 -11.24
N GLN A 254 5.55 -8.62 -12.48
CA GLN A 254 6.29 -9.82 -12.87
C GLN A 254 7.53 -10.01 -11.99
N LYS A 255 8.35 -8.97 -11.86
CA LYS A 255 9.52 -8.97 -10.98
C LYS A 255 9.15 -9.40 -9.56
N GLU A 256 8.12 -8.78 -9.00
CA GLU A 256 7.67 -9.00 -7.63
C GLU A 256 7.10 -10.40 -7.39
N ILE A 257 6.45 -11.01 -8.39
CA ILE A 257 6.04 -12.42 -8.34
C ILE A 257 7.28 -13.34 -8.30
N TYR A 258 8.26 -13.09 -9.15
CA TYR A 258 9.48 -13.91 -9.22
C TYR A 258 10.45 -13.66 -8.05
N GLU A 259 10.34 -12.53 -7.37
CA GLU A 259 11.12 -12.22 -6.17
C GLU A 259 10.58 -12.91 -4.90
N GLN A 260 9.41 -13.52 -4.91
CA GLN A 260 8.80 -14.10 -3.72
C GLN A 260 9.68 -15.13 -3.00
N PRO A 261 10.41 -16.04 -3.67
CA PRO A 261 11.34 -16.94 -2.97
C PRO A 261 12.40 -16.19 -2.16
N LEU A 262 12.96 -15.11 -2.73
CA LEU A 262 13.95 -14.27 -2.05
C LEU A 262 13.29 -13.44 -0.92
N ALA A 263 12.13 -12.86 -1.18
CA ALA A 263 11.38 -12.10 -0.18
C ALA A 263 11.05 -12.95 1.04
N LEU A 264 10.64 -14.20 0.83
CA LEU A 264 10.38 -15.16 1.91
C LEU A 264 11.66 -15.53 2.68
N LYS A 265 12.79 -15.76 2.00
CA LYS A 265 14.08 -15.99 2.65
C LYS A 265 14.44 -14.81 3.56
N ASN A 266 14.30 -13.58 3.08
CA ASN A 266 14.56 -12.36 3.85
C ASN A 266 13.58 -12.21 5.05
N THR A 267 12.32 -12.58 4.85
CA THR A 267 11.30 -12.59 5.91
C THR A 267 11.65 -13.58 7.02
N LEU A 268 12.19 -14.74 6.66
CA LEU A 268 12.53 -15.80 7.60
C LEU A 268 13.90 -15.61 8.27
N GLU A 269 14.76 -14.76 7.70
CA GLU A 269 16.13 -14.55 8.19
C GLU A 269 16.18 -14.06 9.65
N GLY A 270 16.92 -14.79 10.50
CA GLY A 270 17.09 -14.49 11.92
C GLY A 270 15.88 -14.82 12.80
N ARG A 271 14.80 -15.40 12.22
CA ARG A 271 13.56 -15.71 12.94
C ARG A 271 13.40 -17.17 13.37
N PHE A 272 14.44 -17.96 13.20
CA PHE A 272 14.49 -19.32 13.73
C PHE A 272 15.73 -19.51 14.61
N SER A 273 15.52 -20.22 15.72
CA SER A 273 16.60 -20.61 16.63
C SER A 273 16.30 -22.00 17.19
N HIS A 274 17.22 -22.97 16.97
CA HIS A 274 17.08 -24.35 17.44
C HIS A 274 15.76 -25.04 17.04
N GLY A 275 15.27 -24.77 15.81
CA GLY A 275 13.99 -25.35 15.32
C GLY A 275 12.74 -24.70 15.91
N GLN A 276 12.88 -23.59 16.60
CA GLN A 276 11.78 -22.79 17.16
C GLN A 276 11.72 -21.40 16.54
N ILE A 277 10.54 -20.79 16.60
CA ILE A 277 10.31 -19.43 16.09
C ILE A 277 10.84 -18.41 17.11
N ASN A 278 11.69 -17.52 16.62
CA ASN A 278 12.28 -16.43 17.37
C ASN A 278 11.79 -15.08 16.83
N LEU A 279 10.95 -14.37 17.58
CA LEU A 279 10.48 -13.02 17.28
C LEU A 279 11.04 -12.01 18.29
N SER A 280 12.32 -12.12 18.64
CA SER A 280 13.00 -11.23 19.60
C SER A 280 12.98 -9.75 19.17
N GLU A 281 12.75 -9.46 17.89
CA GLU A 281 12.56 -8.11 17.37
C GLU A 281 11.33 -7.39 17.94
N LEU A 282 10.34 -8.13 18.47
CA LEU A 282 9.20 -7.56 19.19
C LEU A 282 9.61 -6.91 20.55
N GLY A 283 10.82 -7.20 21.01
CA GLY A 283 11.35 -6.65 22.26
C GLY A 283 10.94 -7.45 23.52
N PRO A 284 11.54 -7.11 24.66
CA PRO A 284 11.46 -7.95 25.87
C PRO A 284 10.06 -7.98 26.55
N ARG A 285 9.20 -7.01 26.25
CA ARG A 285 7.83 -6.93 26.81
C ARG A 285 6.79 -7.68 25.99
N ALA A 286 7.14 -8.15 24.79
CA ALA A 286 6.20 -8.77 23.87
C ALA A 286 5.59 -10.04 24.45
N ASP A 287 6.39 -10.93 25.03
CA ASP A 287 5.90 -12.19 25.61
C ASP A 287 4.96 -11.97 26.79
N GLU A 288 5.22 -10.95 27.62
CA GLU A 288 4.32 -10.60 28.72
C GLU A 288 2.95 -10.10 28.21
N LEU A 289 2.93 -9.32 27.13
CA LEU A 289 1.70 -8.88 26.47
C LEU A 289 0.98 -10.05 25.82
N LEU A 290 1.68 -10.84 24.99
CA LEU A 290 1.12 -11.97 24.24
C LEU A 290 0.56 -13.05 25.17
N ALA A 291 1.19 -13.31 26.32
CA ALA A 291 0.68 -14.26 27.31
C ALA A 291 -0.71 -13.88 27.85
N LYS A 292 -1.04 -12.59 27.92
CA LYS A 292 -2.34 -12.06 28.39
C LYS A 292 -3.43 -12.06 27.32
N VAL A 293 -3.08 -12.27 26.03
CA VAL A 293 -4.03 -12.23 24.92
C VAL A 293 -5.05 -13.37 25.05
N GLN A 294 -6.33 -13.03 25.02
CA GLN A 294 -7.46 -13.97 25.02
C GLN A 294 -8.27 -13.91 23.73
N HIS A 295 -8.07 -12.84 22.95
CA HIS A 295 -8.76 -12.61 21.69
C HIS A 295 -7.86 -11.75 20.78
N VAL A 296 -7.94 -11.97 19.48
CA VAL A 296 -7.25 -11.16 18.47
C VAL A 296 -8.29 -10.45 17.60
N GLN A 297 -8.11 -9.15 17.39
CA GLN A 297 -8.85 -8.35 16.41
C GLN A 297 -7.88 -7.92 15.32
N ILE A 298 -8.08 -8.40 14.09
CA ILE A 298 -7.29 -7.97 12.93
C ILE A 298 -8.04 -6.90 12.15
N ILE A 299 -7.35 -5.83 11.81
CA ILE A 299 -7.90 -4.71 11.03
C ILE A 299 -7.00 -4.46 9.82
N ALA A 300 -7.60 -4.44 8.62
CA ALA A 300 -6.88 -4.22 7.37
C ALA A 300 -7.81 -3.80 6.23
N CYS A 301 -7.22 -3.49 5.07
CA CYS A 301 -7.92 -3.22 3.80
C CYS A 301 -7.40 -4.13 2.68
N GLY A 302 -8.26 -4.46 1.71
CA GLY A 302 -7.90 -5.13 0.45
C GLY A 302 -7.10 -6.43 0.66
N THR A 303 -5.99 -6.57 -0.04
CA THR A 303 -5.09 -7.72 0.03
C THR A 303 -4.66 -8.04 1.48
N SER A 304 -4.36 -7.02 2.29
CA SER A 304 -4.01 -7.23 3.71
C SER A 304 -5.19 -7.76 4.54
N TYR A 305 -6.43 -7.37 4.21
CA TYR A 305 -7.62 -7.95 4.84
C TYR A 305 -7.74 -9.46 4.54
N HIS A 306 -7.45 -9.89 3.29
CA HIS A 306 -7.44 -11.32 2.94
C HIS A 306 -6.36 -12.09 3.71
N SER A 307 -5.18 -11.51 3.95
CA SER A 307 -4.16 -12.15 4.79
C SER A 307 -4.62 -12.30 6.24
N GLY A 308 -5.34 -11.33 6.78
CA GLY A 308 -6.00 -11.43 8.08
C GLY A 308 -7.04 -12.54 8.15
N MET A 309 -7.83 -12.71 7.08
CA MET A 309 -8.82 -13.80 7.01
C MET A 309 -8.18 -15.19 7.01
N VAL A 310 -7.03 -15.39 6.38
CA VAL A 310 -6.26 -16.64 6.51
C VAL A 310 -5.76 -16.80 7.94
N ALA A 311 -5.17 -15.76 8.51
CA ALA A 311 -4.62 -15.80 9.87
C ALA A 311 -5.68 -16.15 10.93
N ARG A 312 -6.95 -15.77 10.73
CA ARG A 312 -8.05 -16.15 11.61
C ARG A 312 -8.13 -17.68 11.77
N TYR A 313 -8.07 -18.44 10.67
CA TYR A 313 -8.08 -19.91 10.73
C TYR A 313 -6.89 -20.43 11.55
N TRP A 314 -5.71 -19.85 11.34
CA TRP A 314 -4.51 -20.27 12.07
C TRP A 314 -4.56 -19.90 13.56
N PHE A 315 -5.04 -18.70 13.93
CA PHE A 315 -5.18 -18.32 15.35
C PHE A 315 -6.11 -19.26 16.09
N GLU A 316 -7.25 -19.59 15.49
CA GLU A 316 -8.24 -20.48 16.11
C GLU A 316 -7.75 -21.94 16.16
N ALA A 317 -7.24 -22.48 15.05
CA ALA A 317 -6.85 -23.87 14.95
C ALA A 317 -5.52 -24.19 15.68
N LEU A 318 -4.52 -23.31 15.58
CA LEU A 318 -3.17 -23.59 16.08
C LEU A 318 -2.90 -22.96 17.44
N ALA A 319 -3.38 -21.75 17.69
CA ALA A 319 -3.15 -21.07 18.96
C ALA A 319 -4.32 -21.20 19.95
N GLY A 320 -5.48 -21.70 19.51
CA GLY A 320 -6.69 -21.80 20.34
C GLY A 320 -7.21 -20.42 20.80
N VAL A 321 -6.90 -19.36 20.03
CA VAL A 321 -7.28 -17.99 20.36
C VAL A 321 -8.33 -17.50 19.37
N PRO A 322 -9.53 -17.10 19.83
CA PRO A 322 -10.55 -16.53 18.95
C PRO A 322 -10.03 -15.30 18.21
N CYS A 323 -10.34 -15.19 16.92
CA CYS A 323 -9.87 -14.11 16.07
C CYS A 323 -10.99 -13.55 15.19
N ASP A 324 -11.21 -12.27 15.28
CA ASP A 324 -12.10 -11.54 14.38
C ASP A 324 -11.27 -10.69 13.40
N VAL A 325 -11.77 -10.57 12.16
CA VAL A 325 -11.12 -9.78 11.10
C VAL A 325 -12.12 -8.81 10.53
N GLU A 326 -11.74 -7.54 10.42
CA GLU A 326 -12.65 -6.49 9.97
C GLU A 326 -11.96 -5.52 9.02
N ILE A 327 -12.72 -5.00 8.06
CA ILE A 327 -12.25 -3.96 7.13
C ILE A 327 -12.09 -2.65 7.91
N ALA A 328 -10.96 -1.98 7.73
CA ALA A 328 -10.60 -0.79 8.50
C ALA A 328 -11.58 0.37 8.32
N SER A 329 -12.10 0.60 7.12
CA SER A 329 -13.10 1.63 6.84
C SER A 329 -14.40 1.43 7.62
N GLU A 330 -14.80 0.16 7.84
CA GLU A 330 -16.00 -0.16 8.61
C GLU A 330 -15.76 -0.10 10.12
N PHE A 331 -14.59 -0.57 10.58
CA PHE A 331 -14.22 -0.55 11.98
C PHE A 331 -14.18 0.88 12.55
N ARG A 332 -13.60 1.84 11.81
CA ARG A 332 -13.36 3.20 12.30
C ARG A 332 -14.63 4.01 12.61
N TYR A 333 -15.77 3.64 12.01
CA TYR A 333 -17.02 4.38 12.16
C TYR A 333 -18.08 3.68 13.00
N ARG A 334 -17.94 2.36 13.20
CA ARG A 334 -18.90 1.65 14.04
C ARG A 334 -18.56 1.77 15.52
N LYS A 335 -19.57 1.64 16.35
CA LYS A 335 -19.40 1.54 17.80
C LYS A 335 -19.00 0.11 18.16
N SER A 336 -17.71 -0.12 18.42
CA SER A 336 -17.16 -1.45 18.73
C SER A 336 -17.34 -1.80 20.20
N ALA A 337 -17.69 -3.07 20.47
CA ALA A 337 -17.60 -3.66 21.80
C ALA A 337 -16.32 -4.51 21.88
N VAL A 338 -15.35 -4.06 22.66
CA VAL A 338 -14.05 -4.75 22.79
C VAL A 338 -14.17 -5.87 23.81
N ARG A 339 -13.76 -7.09 23.42
CA ARG A 339 -13.68 -8.23 24.33
C ARG A 339 -12.50 -8.05 25.30
N PRO A 340 -12.65 -8.42 26.60
CA PRO A 340 -11.52 -8.41 27.52
C PRO A 340 -10.34 -9.23 26.98
N GLY A 341 -9.12 -8.74 27.18
CA GLY A 341 -7.92 -9.44 26.73
C GLY A 341 -7.69 -9.42 25.21
N SER A 342 -8.29 -8.48 24.49
CA SER A 342 -8.10 -8.35 23.03
C SER A 342 -6.80 -7.63 22.68
N LEU A 343 -6.01 -8.23 21.78
CA LEU A 343 -4.92 -7.58 21.06
C LEU A 343 -5.43 -7.10 19.71
N ILE A 344 -5.17 -5.84 19.35
CA ILE A 344 -5.43 -5.38 17.99
C ILE A 344 -4.19 -5.58 17.11
N ILE A 345 -4.38 -6.18 15.93
CA ILE A 345 -3.34 -6.35 14.92
C ILE A 345 -3.75 -5.57 13.68
N THR A 346 -2.90 -4.68 13.22
CA THR A 346 -3.11 -3.92 11.98
C THR A 346 -2.14 -4.41 10.90
N LEU A 347 -2.68 -4.63 9.69
CA LEU A 347 -1.90 -5.13 8.55
C LEU A 347 -1.87 -4.07 7.46
N SER A 348 -0.68 -3.73 6.96
CA SER A 348 -0.52 -2.81 5.84
C SER A 348 0.84 -3.01 5.16
N GLN A 349 0.86 -3.01 3.83
CA GLN A 349 2.12 -3.02 3.09
C GLN A 349 2.88 -1.70 3.29
N SER A 350 2.23 -0.56 3.08
CA SER A 350 2.84 0.77 3.17
C SER A 350 2.95 1.32 4.60
N GLY A 351 2.04 0.89 5.49
CA GLY A 351 1.87 1.46 6.82
C GLY A 351 1.35 2.90 6.85
N GLU A 352 0.80 3.36 5.70
CA GLU A 352 0.25 4.72 5.53
C GLU A 352 -1.21 4.69 5.03
N THR A 353 -1.89 3.54 5.08
CA THR A 353 -3.30 3.43 4.69
C THR A 353 -4.16 4.20 5.67
N ALA A 354 -4.90 5.21 5.18
CA ALA A 354 -5.65 6.15 6.00
C ALA A 354 -6.62 5.47 6.96
N ASP A 355 -7.45 4.56 6.46
CA ASP A 355 -8.43 3.83 7.28
C ASP A 355 -7.75 2.96 8.34
N THR A 356 -6.66 2.28 8.00
CA THR A 356 -5.94 1.42 8.95
C THR A 356 -5.29 2.24 10.06
N LEU A 357 -4.73 3.41 9.74
CA LEU A 357 -4.18 4.34 10.73
C LEU A 357 -5.27 4.92 11.64
N ALA A 358 -6.40 5.33 11.06
CA ALA A 358 -7.53 5.83 11.83
C ALA A 358 -8.10 4.77 12.77
N ALA A 359 -8.20 3.51 12.29
CA ALA A 359 -8.62 2.38 13.11
C ALA A 359 -7.65 2.08 14.26
N LEU A 360 -6.32 2.13 14.01
CA LEU A 360 -5.30 2.02 15.05
C LEU A 360 -5.46 3.11 16.13
N ARG A 361 -5.61 4.36 15.70
CA ARG A 361 -5.77 5.50 16.62
C ARG A 361 -7.03 5.37 17.47
N LEU A 362 -8.17 5.02 16.86
CA LEU A 362 -9.42 4.73 17.56
C LEU A 362 -9.24 3.60 18.58
N SER A 363 -8.52 2.55 18.24
CA SER A 363 -8.33 1.39 19.13
C SER A 363 -7.67 1.75 20.46
N LYS A 364 -6.81 2.76 20.48
CA LYS A 364 -6.16 3.25 21.72
C LYS A 364 -7.14 3.79 22.75
N GLU A 365 -8.31 4.25 22.29
CA GLU A 365 -9.38 4.78 23.14
C GLU A 365 -10.36 3.68 23.59
N LEU A 366 -10.33 2.51 22.96
CA LEU A 366 -11.32 1.44 23.14
C LEU A 366 -10.93 0.37 24.19
N GLY A 367 -9.72 0.43 24.76
CA GLY A 367 -9.30 -0.46 25.85
C GLY A 367 -8.78 -1.84 25.40
N TYR A 368 -8.18 -1.92 24.22
CA TYR A 368 -7.37 -3.09 23.82
C TYR A 368 -6.15 -3.25 24.74
N LEU A 369 -5.65 -4.49 24.88
CA LEU A 369 -4.43 -4.78 25.65
C LEU A 369 -3.19 -4.07 25.11
N GLY A 370 -3.15 -3.88 23.79
CA GLY A 370 -2.09 -3.26 23.05
C GLY A 370 -2.31 -3.43 21.56
N SER A 371 -1.41 -2.86 20.76
CA SER A 371 -1.45 -2.85 19.30
C SER A 371 -0.19 -3.47 18.72
N LEU A 372 -0.35 -4.27 17.65
CA LEU A 372 0.74 -4.86 16.89
C LEU A 372 0.54 -4.54 15.41
N ALA A 373 1.56 -3.93 14.77
CA ALA A 373 1.56 -3.71 13.33
C ALA A 373 2.33 -4.82 12.61
N VAL A 374 1.76 -5.36 11.53
CA VAL A 374 2.50 -6.15 10.52
C VAL A 374 2.64 -5.28 9.29
N CYS A 375 3.86 -4.86 8.97
CA CYS A 375 4.12 -3.85 7.94
C CYS A 375 5.42 -4.13 7.19
N ASN A 376 5.52 -3.60 5.95
CA ASN A 376 6.74 -3.74 5.15
C ASN A 376 7.66 -2.50 5.24
N VAL A 377 7.13 -1.33 5.61
CA VAL A 377 7.89 -0.07 5.65
C VAL A 377 8.19 0.32 7.11
N ALA A 378 9.44 0.12 7.54
CA ALA A 378 9.86 0.30 8.93
C ALA A 378 9.66 1.73 9.49
N GLY A 379 9.79 2.75 8.64
CA GLY A 379 9.61 4.17 9.05
C GLY A 379 8.17 4.67 8.96
N SER A 380 7.19 3.79 8.66
CA SER A 380 5.80 4.20 8.46
C SER A 380 5.10 4.64 9.74
N SER A 381 4.02 5.43 9.56
CA SER A 381 3.18 5.90 10.67
C SER A 381 2.59 4.74 11.47
N LEU A 382 2.13 3.68 10.79
CA LEU A 382 1.56 2.51 11.45
C LEU A 382 2.54 1.85 12.42
N VAL A 383 3.81 1.71 11.99
CA VAL A 383 4.88 1.12 12.83
C VAL A 383 5.21 2.03 14.01
N ARG A 384 5.35 3.33 13.77
CA ARG A 384 5.69 4.28 14.85
C ARG A 384 4.59 4.44 15.90
N GLU A 385 3.33 4.30 15.48
CA GLU A 385 2.17 4.50 16.36
C GLU A 385 1.71 3.22 17.07
N SER A 386 2.23 2.04 16.71
CA SER A 386 1.89 0.77 17.35
C SER A 386 2.82 0.44 18.52
N ASP A 387 2.32 -0.32 19.50
CA ASP A 387 3.13 -0.75 20.66
C ASP A 387 4.18 -1.79 20.26
N LEU A 388 3.84 -2.68 19.32
CA LEU A 388 4.70 -3.71 18.76
C LEU A 388 4.64 -3.65 17.22
N ALA A 389 5.74 -4.05 16.57
CA ALA A 389 5.78 -4.13 15.12
C ALA A 389 6.57 -5.36 14.64
N LEU A 390 6.03 -6.05 13.65
CA LEU A 390 6.68 -7.12 12.90
C LEU A 390 6.85 -6.70 11.44
N MET A 391 8.09 -6.64 10.99
CA MET A 391 8.39 -6.26 9.62
C MET A 391 8.34 -7.46 8.68
N THR A 392 7.67 -7.32 7.53
CA THR A 392 7.59 -8.40 6.53
C THR A 392 8.90 -8.58 5.77
N LYS A 393 9.73 -7.55 5.68
CA LYS A 393 11.03 -7.57 4.96
C LYS A 393 10.92 -8.02 3.48
N ALA A 394 9.77 -7.74 2.85
CA ALA A 394 9.51 -8.12 1.46
C ALA A 394 10.37 -7.33 0.44
N GLY A 395 11.09 -6.30 0.89
CA GLY A 395 11.71 -5.33 0.01
C GLY A 395 10.68 -4.36 -0.59
N THR A 396 11.13 -3.52 -1.52
CA THR A 396 10.25 -2.54 -2.18
C THR A 396 9.26 -3.24 -3.12
N GLU A 397 7.99 -2.88 -3.05
CA GLU A 397 6.92 -3.33 -3.93
C GLU A 397 6.27 -2.12 -4.60
N ILE A 398 6.34 -2.04 -5.92
CA ILE A 398 5.96 -0.88 -6.75
C ILE A 398 4.69 -1.13 -7.54
N GLY A 399 4.51 -2.34 -8.08
CA GLY A 399 3.28 -2.72 -8.77
C GLY A 399 2.05 -2.42 -7.91
N VAL A 400 1.03 -1.78 -8.48
CA VAL A 400 -0.17 -1.37 -7.72
C VAL A 400 -0.83 -2.58 -7.08
N ALA A 401 -1.02 -3.66 -7.83
CA ALA A 401 -1.52 -4.93 -7.31
C ALA A 401 -0.46 -5.61 -6.45
N SER A 402 -0.74 -5.84 -5.17
CA SER A 402 0.19 -6.46 -4.23
C SER A 402 0.42 -7.93 -4.54
N THR A 403 1.67 -8.38 -4.43
CA THR A 403 2.10 -9.78 -4.68
C THR A 403 2.96 -10.30 -3.53
N LYS A 404 4.26 -10.01 -3.50
CA LYS A 404 5.19 -10.47 -2.46
C LYS A 404 4.85 -9.92 -1.07
N ALA A 405 4.22 -8.74 -0.98
CA ALA A 405 3.76 -8.22 0.30
C ALA A 405 2.71 -9.15 0.94
N PHE A 406 1.81 -9.74 0.16
CA PHE A 406 0.80 -10.66 0.67
C PHE A 406 1.41 -11.96 1.22
N THR A 407 2.27 -12.62 0.44
CA THR A 407 2.89 -13.88 0.86
C THR A 407 3.81 -13.70 2.07
N THR A 408 4.50 -12.56 2.16
CA THR A 408 5.32 -12.25 3.34
C THR A 408 4.48 -11.85 4.55
N GLN A 409 3.33 -11.19 4.38
CA GLN A 409 2.37 -10.97 5.48
C GLN A 409 1.86 -12.28 6.04
N LEU A 410 1.43 -13.23 5.19
CA LEU A 410 0.99 -14.56 5.63
C LEU A 410 2.11 -15.28 6.41
N THR A 411 3.35 -15.21 5.92
CA THR A 411 4.51 -15.82 6.58
C THR A 411 4.74 -15.26 7.98
N VAL A 412 4.70 -13.94 8.12
CA VAL A 412 4.86 -13.27 9.43
C VAL A 412 3.70 -13.58 10.36
N LEU A 413 2.47 -13.61 9.84
CA LEU A 413 1.29 -13.95 10.62
C LEU A 413 1.34 -15.39 11.13
N LEU A 414 1.79 -16.35 10.30
CA LEU A 414 1.95 -17.75 10.73
C LEU A 414 3.00 -17.89 11.84
N MET A 415 4.12 -17.16 11.74
CA MET A 415 5.12 -17.12 12.82
C MET A 415 4.57 -16.49 14.10
N LEU A 416 3.78 -15.42 14.00
CA LEU A 416 3.13 -14.80 15.16
C LEU A 416 2.12 -15.74 15.82
N VAL A 417 1.32 -16.45 15.02
CA VAL A 417 0.38 -17.48 15.49
C VAL A 417 1.10 -18.58 16.23
N ALA A 418 2.20 -19.09 15.68
CA ALA A 418 2.99 -20.13 16.34
C ALA A 418 3.61 -19.64 17.67
N ARG A 419 4.15 -18.40 17.69
CA ARG A 419 4.66 -17.80 18.93
C ARG A 419 3.57 -17.67 19.99
N LEU A 420 2.41 -17.16 19.63
CA LEU A 420 1.27 -17.07 20.54
C LEU A 420 0.80 -18.45 20.98
N GLY A 421 0.69 -19.41 20.05
CA GLY A 421 0.31 -20.80 20.31
C GLY A 421 1.22 -21.48 21.34
N ARG A 422 2.54 -21.27 21.25
CA ARG A 422 3.48 -21.77 22.25
C ARG A 422 3.19 -21.24 23.67
N LEU A 423 2.81 -19.98 23.77
CA LEU A 423 2.40 -19.37 25.05
C LEU A 423 1.04 -19.90 25.54
N LYS A 424 0.23 -20.51 24.67
CA LYS A 424 -1.10 -21.05 24.95
C LYS A 424 -1.15 -22.58 24.99
N GLY A 425 -0.03 -23.26 24.89
CA GLY A 425 0.07 -24.70 25.05
C GLY A 425 0.24 -25.51 23.76
N MET A 426 0.46 -24.87 22.61
CA MET A 426 0.87 -25.57 21.39
C MET A 426 2.10 -26.44 21.66
N THR A 427 2.12 -27.65 21.14
CA THR A 427 3.23 -28.57 21.30
C THR A 427 4.45 -28.15 20.47
N GLU A 428 5.62 -28.58 20.89
CA GLU A 428 6.85 -28.33 20.14
C GLU A 428 6.83 -29.00 18.76
N SER A 429 6.19 -30.17 18.63
CA SER A 429 6.03 -30.89 17.36
C SER A 429 5.29 -30.04 16.32
N VAL A 430 4.19 -29.40 16.71
CA VAL A 430 3.42 -28.54 15.79
C VAL A 430 4.22 -27.30 15.39
N GLU A 431 4.97 -26.70 16.33
CA GLU A 431 5.86 -25.59 15.98
C GLU A 431 6.95 -26.01 14.98
N GLN A 432 7.56 -27.20 15.17
CA GLN A 432 8.56 -27.75 14.25
C GLN A 432 7.98 -28.03 12.86
N GLU A 433 6.73 -28.50 12.75
CA GLU A 433 6.03 -28.65 11.46
C GLU A 433 5.87 -27.31 10.76
N ILE A 434 5.47 -26.26 11.48
CA ILE A 434 5.37 -24.89 10.94
C ILE A 434 6.74 -24.40 10.47
N VAL A 435 7.78 -24.56 11.28
CA VAL A 435 9.15 -24.16 10.93
C VAL A 435 9.64 -24.90 9.70
N HIS A 436 9.41 -26.20 9.62
CA HIS A 436 9.78 -27.02 8.46
C HIS A 436 9.08 -26.56 7.17
N GLY A 437 7.76 -26.39 7.23
CA GLY A 437 6.98 -25.89 6.09
C GLY A 437 7.45 -24.50 5.62
N LEU A 438 7.68 -23.58 6.55
CA LEU A 438 8.17 -22.23 6.22
C LEU A 438 9.58 -22.25 5.61
N GLN A 439 10.49 -23.11 6.11
CA GLN A 439 11.84 -23.23 5.56
C GLN A 439 11.87 -23.86 4.16
N ALA A 440 10.95 -24.79 3.88
CA ALA A 440 10.83 -25.42 2.56
C ALA A 440 10.14 -24.51 1.52
N LEU A 441 9.30 -23.59 1.97
CA LEU A 441 8.42 -22.79 1.12
C LEU A 441 9.12 -22.01 0.01
N PRO A 442 10.26 -21.32 0.22
CA PRO A 442 10.95 -20.60 -0.86
C PRO A 442 11.32 -21.51 -2.04
N ALA A 443 11.84 -22.70 -1.77
CA ALA A 443 12.20 -23.66 -2.81
C ALA A 443 10.97 -24.24 -3.52
N ARG A 444 9.86 -24.46 -2.80
CA ARG A 444 8.59 -24.92 -3.39
C ARG A 444 8.01 -23.89 -4.34
N ILE A 445 8.05 -22.60 -3.96
CA ILE A 445 7.59 -21.51 -4.83
C ILE A 445 8.51 -21.38 -6.05
N GLU A 446 9.83 -21.51 -5.89
CA GLU A 446 10.77 -21.49 -6.99
C GLU A 446 10.48 -22.62 -8.01
N GLN A 447 10.16 -23.82 -7.51
CA GLN A 447 9.70 -24.94 -8.33
C GLN A 447 8.38 -24.62 -9.05
N MET A 448 7.40 -24.03 -8.36
CA MET A 448 6.10 -23.66 -8.94
C MET A 448 6.27 -22.58 -10.02
N LEU A 449 7.15 -21.59 -9.83
CA LEU A 449 7.43 -20.55 -10.84
C LEU A 449 7.97 -21.12 -12.16
N SER A 450 8.55 -22.31 -12.16
CA SER A 450 8.96 -22.98 -13.40
C SER A 450 7.78 -23.40 -14.28
N MET A 451 6.55 -23.42 -13.74
CA MET A 451 5.29 -23.72 -14.45
C MET A 451 4.66 -22.48 -15.09
N ASP A 452 5.37 -21.35 -15.14
CA ASP A 452 4.86 -20.08 -15.67
C ASP A 452 4.25 -20.20 -17.07
N LYS A 453 4.90 -20.97 -17.98
CA LYS A 453 4.40 -21.17 -19.35
C LYS A 453 3.10 -21.98 -19.42
N GLU A 454 2.94 -22.96 -18.55
CA GLU A 454 1.70 -23.72 -18.47
C GLU A 454 0.56 -22.83 -17.99
N ILE A 455 0.84 -21.94 -17.01
CA ILE A 455 -0.15 -20.97 -16.51
C ILE A 455 -0.42 -19.88 -17.56
N GLU A 456 0.59 -19.41 -18.30
CA GLU A 456 0.43 -18.49 -19.43
C GLU A 456 -0.55 -19.04 -20.46
N ALA A 457 -0.42 -20.31 -20.83
CA ALA A 457 -1.30 -20.96 -21.81
C ALA A 457 -2.78 -20.97 -21.37
N LEU A 458 -3.08 -21.00 -20.07
CA LEU A 458 -4.46 -20.93 -19.57
C LEU A 458 -5.10 -19.57 -19.81
N ALA A 459 -4.30 -18.51 -19.84
CA ALA A 459 -4.80 -17.14 -19.95
C ALA A 459 -5.54 -16.89 -21.27
N GLU A 460 -5.26 -17.65 -22.33
CA GLU A 460 -6.00 -17.56 -23.60
C GLU A 460 -7.50 -17.80 -23.41
N GLY A 461 -7.88 -18.69 -22.49
CA GLY A 461 -9.28 -18.98 -22.16
C GLY A 461 -10.03 -17.80 -21.52
N PHE A 462 -9.34 -16.72 -21.18
CA PHE A 462 -9.92 -15.51 -20.58
C PHE A 462 -9.97 -14.31 -21.53
N SER A 463 -9.47 -14.45 -22.77
CA SER A 463 -9.30 -13.34 -23.71
C SER A 463 -10.60 -12.58 -24.01
N ASP A 464 -11.72 -13.29 -24.14
CA ASP A 464 -13.06 -12.77 -24.41
C ASP A 464 -13.97 -12.68 -23.15
N LYS A 465 -13.49 -13.10 -21.99
CA LYS A 465 -14.30 -13.17 -20.77
C LYS A 465 -14.41 -11.82 -20.08
N HIS A 466 -15.58 -11.58 -19.48
CA HIS A 466 -15.91 -10.38 -18.69
C HIS A 466 -16.18 -10.70 -17.23
N HIS A 467 -16.43 -11.96 -16.90
CA HIS A 467 -16.73 -12.46 -15.57
C HIS A 467 -15.87 -13.68 -15.26
N ALA A 468 -15.61 -13.93 -13.98
CA ALA A 468 -14.94 -15.13 -13.50
C ALA A 468 -15.33 -15.40 -12.05
N LEU A 469 -15.41 -16.67 -11.66
CA LEU A 469 -15.61 -17.07 -10.28
C LEU A 469 -14.37 -17.78 -9.73
N PHE A 470 -14.08 -17.55 -8.45
CA PHE A 470 -13.03 -18.23 -7.72
C PHE A 470 -13.64 -19.01 -6.56
N LEU A 471 -13.18 -20.25 -6.36
CA LEU A 471 -13.68 -21.14 -5.33
C LEU A 471 -12.56 -21.63 -4.44
N GLY A 472 -12.79 -21.58 -3.13
CA GLY A 472 -11.92 -22.16 -2.11
C GLY A 472 -12.76 -22.69 -0.95
N ARG A 473 -12.14 -23.50 -0.07
CA ARG A 473 -12.75 -23.97 1.17
C ARG A 473 -11.80 -23.77 2.34
N GLY A 474 -12.36 -23.56 3.54
CA GLY A 474 -11.54 -23.29 4.72
C GLY A 474 -10.64 -22.07 4.51
N ASP A 475 -9.38 -22.21 4.87
CA ASP A 475 -8.34 -21.19 4.71
C ASP A 475 -7.98 -20.87 3.25
N GLN A 476 -8.43 -21.69 2.29
CA GLN A 476 -8.28 -21.43 0.86
C GLN A 476 -9.39 -20.50 0.29
N TYR A 477 -10.46 -20.25 1.02
CA TYR A 477 -11.45 -19.27 0.59
C TYR A 477 -10.87 -17.83 0.54
N PRO A 478 -10.17 -17.35 1.56
CA PRO A 478 -9.45 -16.06 1.44
C PRO A 478 -8.41 -16.03 0.30
N ILE A 479 -7.81 -17.16 -0.05
CA ILE A 479 -6.87 -17.24 -1.19
C ILE A 479 -7.63 -17.10 -2.53
N ALA A 480 -8.79 -17.73 -2.64
CA ALA A 480 -9.69 -17.52 -3.78
C ALA A 480 -10.12 -16.05 -3.88
N MET A 481 -10.43 -15.39 -2.75
CA MET A 481 -10.73 -13.94 -2.71
C MET A 481 -9.56 -13.10 -3.21
N GLU A 482 -8.34 -13.43 -2.81
CA GLU A 482 -7.14 -12.72 -3.26
C GLU A 482 -6.89 -12.93 -4.75
N GLY A 483 -7.05 -14.16 -5.27
CA GLY A 483 -6.97 -14.44 -6.71
C GLY A 483 -8.01 -13.64 -7.52
N ALA A 484 -9.26 -13.59 -7.06
CA ALA A 484 -10.32 -12.80 -7.67
C ALA A 484 -9.99 -11.29 -7.64
N LEU A 485 -9.43 -10.80 -6.53
CA LEU A 485 -8.99 -9.41 -6.41
C LEU A 485 -7.89 -9.10 -7.43
N LYS A 486 -6.85 -9.93 -7.52
CA LYS A 486 -5.75 -9.73 -8.49
C LYS A 486 -6.26 -9.72 -9.92
N LEU A 487 -7.13 -10.67 -10.28
CA LEU A 487 -7.68 -10.72 -11.64
C LEU A 487 -8.47 -9.45 -11.96
N LYS A 488 -9.37 -9.00 -11.07
CA LYS A 488 -10.18 -7.80 -11.30
C LYS A 488 -9.34 -6.52 -11.37
N GLU A 489 -8.34 -6.37 -10.51
CA GLU A 489 -7.51 -5.16 -10.45
C GLU A 489 -6.78 -4.88 -11.76
N ILE A 490 -6.20 -5.91 -12.39
CA ILE A 490 -5.27 -5.73 -13.50
C ILE A 490 -5.85 -6.11 -14.86
N SER A 491 -6.89 -6.97 -14.94
CA SER A 491 -7.52 -7.37 -16.20
C SER A 491 -8.88 -6.70 -16.45
N TYR A 492 -9.48 -6.10 -15.42
CA TYR A 492 -10.83 -5.51 -15.41
C TYR A 492 -11.95 -6.54 -15.63
N ILE A 493 -11.66 -7.83 -15.54
CA ILE A 493 -12.68 -8.89 -15.47
C ILE A 493 -13.38 -8.77 -14.12
N HIS A 494 -14.71 -8.78 -14.11
CA HIS A 494 -15.48 -8.83 -12.88
C HIS A 494 -15.33 -10.22 -12.24
N ALA A 495 -14.41 -10.34 -11.31
CA ALA A 495 -14.11 -11.58 -10.63
C ALA A 495 -14.60 -11.55 -9.18
N GLU A 496 -15.28 -12.61 -8.75
CA GLU A 496 -15.76 -12.80 -7.38
C GLU A 496 -15.30 -14.15 -6.84
N ALA A 497 -15.20 -14.24 -5.52
CA ALA A 497 -14.86 -15.49 -4.86
C ALA A 497 -15.94 -15.91 -3.88
N TYR A 498 -16.16 -17.22 -3.81
CA TYR A 498 -17.11 -17.82 -2.88
C TYR A 498 -16.46 -18.99 -2.13
N ALA A 499 -16.86 -19.17 -0.88
CA ALA A 499 -16.68 -20.46 -0.23
C ALA A 499 -17.45 -21.50 -1.07
N ALA A 500 -16.78 -22.55 -1.56
CA ALA A 500 -17.38 -23.46 -2.54
C ALA A 500 -18.69 -24.09 -2.06
N GLY A 501 -18.86 -24.27 -0.73
CA GLY A 501 -20.12 -24.74 -0.15
C GLY A 501 -21.31 -23.79 -0.32
N GLU A 502 -21.05 -22.46 -0.49
CA GLU A 502 -22.07 -21.44 -0.67
C GLU A 502 -22.64 -21.36 -2.11
N LEU A 503 -22.05 -22.09 -3.07
CA LEU A 503 -22.55 -22.10 -4.45
C LEU A 503 -24.06 -22.34 -4.55
N LYS A 504 -24.58 -23.28 -3.72
CA LYS A 504 -26.00 -23.66 -3.70
C LYS A 504 -26.95 -22.55 -3.21
N HIS A 505 -26.39 -21.53 -2.56
CA HIS A 505 -27.16 -20.44 -1.94
C HIS A 505 -27.23 -19.18 -2.83
N GLY A 506 -27.07 -19.35 -4.15
CA GLY A 506 -27.21 -18.27 -5.14
C GLY A 506 -26.19 -18.32 -6.27
N PRO A 507 -24.87 -18.33 -6.01
CA PRO A 507 -23.85 -18.18 -7.04
C PRO A 507 -23.89 -19.23 -8.14
N LEU A 508 -24.44 -20.41 -7.87
CA LEU A 508 -24.59 -21.48 -8.86
C LEU A 508 -25.50 -21.07 -10.05
N ALA A 509 -26.35 -20.07 -9.86
CA ALA A 509 -27.18 -19.51 -10.93
C ALA A 509 -26.35 -18.75 -12.00
N LEU A 510 -25.12 -18.36 -11.70
CA LEU A 510 -24.20 -17.66 -12.60
C LEU A 510 -23.39 -18.62 -13.49
N ILE A 511 -23.46 -19.92 -13.23
CA ILE A 511 -22.64 -20.91 -13.93
C ILE A 511 -23.26 -21.23 -15.30
N ASP A 512 -22.49 -20.99 -16.34
CA ASP A 512 -22.75 -21.36 -17.73
C ASP A 512 -21.44 -21.67 -18.48
N ALA A 513 -21.51 -21.90 -19.77
CA ALA A 513 -20.35 -22.24 -20.60
C ALA A 513 -19.36 -21.08 -20.80
N ASP A 514 -19.79 -19.84 -20.54
CA ASP A 514 -18.97 -18.63 -20.67
C ASP A 514 -18.32 -18.19 -19.35
N MET A 515 -18.67 -18.86 -18.25
CA MET A 515 -18.16 -18.54 -16.91
C MET A 515 -16.92 -19.38 -16.59
N PRO A 516 -15.70 -18.82 -16.61
CA PRO A 516 -14.52 -19.48 -16.07
C PRO A 516 -14.62 -19.56 -14.54
N VAL A 517 -14.37 -20.74 -14.00
CA VAL A 517 -14.39 -21.01 -12.57
C VAL A 517 -13.02 -21.53 -12.13
N ILE A 518 -12.32 -20.72 -11.37
CA ILE A 518 -10.98 -21.02 -10.85
C ILE A 518 -11.12 -21.65 -9.47
N VAL A 519 -10.50 -22.81 -9.26
CA VAL A 519 -10.63 -23.57 -8.01
C VAL A 519 -9.27 -23.78 -7.38
N VAL A 520 -9.16 -23.49 -6.08
CA VAL A 520 -7.98 -23.76 -5.24
C VAL A 520 -8.20 -25.06 -4.49
N ALA A 521 -7.42 -26.09 -4.84
CA ALA A 521 -7.67 -27.48 -4.40
C ALA A 521 -6.42 -28.13 -3.78
N PRO A 522 -5.99 -27.73 -2.57
CA PRO A 522 -4.95 -28.46 -1.84
C PRO A 522 -5.43 -29.85 -1.43
N ASN A 523 -4.49 -30.75 -1.18
CA ASN A 523 -4.80 -32.09 -0.67
C ASN A 523 -4.95 -32.03 0.85
N ASN A 524 -6.16 -31.74 1.32
CA ASN A 524 -6.52 -31.62 2.73
C ASN A 524 -7.86 -32.34 3.04
N GLU A 525 -8.30 -32.28 4.29
CA GLU A 525 -9.54 -32.91 4.76
C GLU A 525 -10.82 -32.45 4.04
N LEU A 526 -10.81 -31.25 3.42
CA LEU A 526 -11.95 -30.67 2.70
C LEU A 526 -11.97 -31.04 1.21
N LEU A 527 -10.94 -31.74 0.70
CA LEU A 527 -10.77 -32.04 -0.72
C LEU A 527 -11.99 -32.78 -1.31
N GLU A 528 -12.51 -33.82 -0.65
CA GLU A 528 -13.67 -34.57 -1.15
C GLU A 528 -14.94 -33.73 -1.20
N LYS A 529 -15.10 -32.76 -0.28
CA LYS A 529 -16.19 -31.80 -0.33
C LYS A 529 -16.05 -30.82 -1.48
N LEU A 530 -14.81 -30.39 -1.75
CA LEU A 530 -14.50 -29.51 -2.87
C LEU A 530 -14.73 -30.21 -4.21
N LYS A 531 -14.34 -31.50 -4.35
CA LYS A 531 -14.63 -32.32 -5.53
C LYS A 531 -16.13 -32.36 -5.84
N SER A 532 -16.97 -32.52 -4.81
CA SER A 532 -18.42 -32.48 -4.99
C SER A 532 -18.92 -31.13 -5.51
N ASN A 533 -18.36 -30.03 -5.04
CA ASN A 533 -18.71 -28.69 -5.56
C ASN A 533 -18.23 -28.47 -7.01
N ILE A 534 -17.07 -29.01 -7.38
CA ILE A 534 -16.55 -29.00 -8.76
C ILE A 534 -17.52 -29.73 -9.70
N GLU A 535 -18.02 -30.90 -9.30
CA GLU A 535 -19.00 -31.65 -10.10
C GLU A 535 -20.35 -30.89 -10.26
N GLU A 536 -20.77 -30.10 -9.28
CA GLU A 536 -21.96 -29.25 -9.38
C GLU A 536 -21.79 -28.14 -10.45
N VAL A 537 -20.59 -27.54 -10.53
CA VAL A 537 -20.23 -26.56 -11.56
C VAL A 537 -20.17 -27.22 -12.93
N ARG A 538 -19.48 -28.36 -13.03
CA ARG A 538 -19.32 -29.14 -14.25
C ARG A 538 -20.65 -29.56 -14.85
N ALA A 539 -21.58 -30.05 -14.02
CA ALA A 539 -22.91 -30.48 -14.44
C ALA A 539 -23.75 -29.35 -15.09
N ARG A 540 -23.33 -28.08 -14.94
CA ARG A 540 -23.98 -26.88 -15.51
C ARG A 540 -23.18 -26.25 -16.66
N GLY A 541 -22.14 -26.94 -17.11
CA GLY A 541 -21.32 -26.51 -18.25
C GLY A 541 -20.26 -25.46 -17.93
N GLY A 542 -20.02 -25.11 -16.63
CA GLY A 542 -18.98 -24.17 -16.22
C GLY A 542 -17.58 -24.62 -16.66
N GLN A 543 -16.74 -23.67 -17.06
CA GLN A 543 -15.36 -23.92 -17.49
C GLN A 543 -14.42 -23.88 -16.28
N LEU A 544 -13.95 -25.05 -15.85
CA LEU A 544 -13.16 -25.22 -14.63
C LEU A 544 -11.66 -25.17 -14.90
N TYR A 545 -10.96 -24.37 -14.08
CA TYR A 545 -9.50 -24.29 -13.99
C TYR A 545 -9.11 -24.63 -12.55
N VAL A 546 -8.65 -25.88 -12.34
CA VAL A 546 -8.42 -26.41 -10.99
C VAL A 546 -6.94 -26.45 -10.69
N PHE A 547 -6.48 -25.54 -9.82
CA PHE A 547 -5.13 -25.56 -9.27
C PHE A 547 -5.11 -26.57 -8.12
N ALA A 548 -4.65 -27.76 -8.42
CA ALA A 548 -4.75 -28.91 -7.54
C ALA A 548 -3.38 -29.42 -7.10
N ASP A 549 -3.29 -29.90 -5.87
CA ASP A 549 -2.17 -30.72 -5.44
C ASP A 549 -2.03 -31.93 -6.40
N GLN A 550 -0.81 -32.20 -6.85
CA GLN A 550 -0.53 -33.30 -7.78
C GLN A 550 -1.01 -34.67 -7.26
N ASP A 551 -1.08 -34.82 -5.94
CA ASP A 551 -1.50 -36.06 -5.26
C ASP A 551 -3.00 -36.08 -4.95
N ALA A 552 -3.76 -35.05 -5.34
CA ALA A 552 -5.21 -34.93 -5.10
C ALA A 552 -6.07 -35.85 -5.98
N GLY A 553 -5.47 -36.51 -6.99
CA GLY A 553 -6.14 -37.49 -7.84
C GLY A 553 -7.14 -36.90 -8.84
N PHE A 554 -6.96 -35.62 -9.23
CA PHE A 554 -7.75 -35.01 -10.30
C PHE A 554 -7.26 -35.43 -11.69
N VAL A 555 -8.18 -35.53 -12.64
CA VAL A 555 -7.89 -35.80 -14.05
C VAL A 555 -8.60 -34.79 -14.95
N SER A 556 -7.88 -34.19 -15.88
CA SER A 556 -8.46 -33.27 -16.87
C SER A 556 -9.50 -33.98 -17.73
N SER A 557 -10.56 -33.25 -18.08
CA SER A 557 -11.65 -33.73 -18.92
C SER A 557 -12.26 -32.56 -19.66
N GLU A 558 -13.24 -32.81 -20.54
CA GLU A 558 -13.95 -31.72 -21.22
C GLU A 558 -14.56 -30.73 -20.20
N GLY A 559 -14.31 -29.46 -20.41
CA GLY A 559 -14.74 -28.36 -19.51
C GLY A 559 -13.98 -28.29 -18.15
N MET A 560 -12.95 -29.13 -17.93
CA MET A 560 -12.16 -29.09 -16.71
C MET A 560 -10.66 -29.27 -16.99
N THR A 561 -9.91 -28.20 -16.82
CA THR A 561 -8.45 -28.16 -16.93
C THR A 561 -7.83 -28.27 -15.55
N ILE A 562 -6.99 -29.27 -15.33
CA ILE A 562 -6.26 -29.44 -14.07
C ILE A 562 -4.83 -28.90 -14.22
N ILE A 563 -4.42 -28.10 -13.26
CA ILE A 563 -3.06 -27.59 -13.09
C ILE A 563 -2.46 -28.32 -11.89
N PRO A 564 -1.67 -29.38 -12.10
CA PRO A 564 -1.10 -30.15 -11.00
C PRO A 564 0.07 -29.39 -10.40
N LEU A 565 -0.09 -28.91 -9.17
CA LEU A 565 0.93 -28.18 -8.42
C LEU A 565 1.76 -29.14 -7.53
N PRO A 566 3.04 -28.84 -7.29
CA PRO A 566 3.85 -29.57 -6.34
C PRO A 566 3.17 -29.66 -4.96
N HIS A 567 3.31 -30.81 -4.30
CA HIS A 567 2.78 -30.99 -2.94
C HIS A 567 3.47 -30.04 -1.95
N VAL A 568 2.67 -29.46 -1.06
CA VAL A 568 3.13 -28.66 0.09
C VAL A 568 2.38 -29.05 1.34
N GLU A 569 2.99 -28.83 2.49
CA GLU A 569 2.38 -29.01 3.79
C GLU A 569 1.12 -28.13 3.92
N GLU A 570 0.03 -28.69 4.46
CA GLU A 570 -1.27 -28.00 4.54
C GLU A 570 -1.16 -26.62 5.20
N ILE A 571 -0.32 -26.49 6.22
CA ILE A 571 -0.18 -25.27 7.01
C ILE A 571 0.37 -24.08 6.19
N VAL A 572 1.18 -24.32 5.17
CA VAL A 572 1.74 -23.30 4.28
C VAL A 572 1.04 -23.23 2.91
N ALA A 573 0.05 -24.09 2.69
CA ALA A 573 -0.72 -24.13 1.45
C ALA A 573 -1.34 -22.77 1.07
N PRO A 574 -1.92 -21.96 1.99
CA PRO A 574 -2.43 -20.64 1.64
C PRO A 574 -1.37 -19.73 1.01
N ILE A 575 -0.12 -19.77 1.51
CA ILE A 575 0.98 -18.95 0.95
C ILE A 575 1.35 -19.44 -0.45
N PHE A 576 1.47 -20.75 -0.62
CA PHE A 576 1.89 -21.38 -1.86
C PHE A 576 0.87 -21.20 -2.99
N TYR A 577 -0.42 -21.50 -2.74
CA TYR A 577 -1.49 -21.45 -3.75
C TYR A 577 -1.83 -20.03 -4.21
N THR A 578 -1.41 -19.00 -3.50
CA THR A 578 -1.53 -17.60 -3.94
C THR A 578 -0.72 -17.32 -5.21
N VAL A 579 0.49 -17.87 -5.31
CA VAL A 579 1.45 -17.49 -6.37
C VAL A 579 0.98 -17.88 -7.77
N PRO A 580 0.46 -19.10 -8.04
CA PRO A 580 -0.07 -19.45 -9.36
C PRO A 580 -1.29 -18.61 -9.76
N LEU A 581 -2.11 -18.13 -8.81
CA LEU A 581 -3.22 -17.22 -9.11
C LEU A 581 -2.72 -15.82 -9.49
N GLN A 582 -1.62 -15.36 -8.90
CA GLN A 582 -0.96 -14.11 -9.29
C GLN A 582 -0.42 -14.21 -10.73
N LEU A 583 0.23 -15.33 -11.09
CA LEU A 583 0.71 -15.58 -12.46
C LEU A 583 -0.45 -15.61 -13.45
N LEU A 584 -1.54 -16.34 -13.15
CA LEU A 584 -2.72 -16.37 -14.02
C LEU A 584 -3.26 -14.96 -14.26
N SER A 585 -3.44 -14.18 -13.19
CA SER A 585 -3.95 -12.81 -13.30
C SER A 585 -3.02 -11.92 -14.15
N TYR A 586 -1.71 -12.05 -13.97
CA TYR A 586 -0.68 -11.33 -14.73
C TYR A 586 -0.80 -11.65 -16.24
N HIS A 587 -0.83 -12.92 -16.63
CA HIS A 587 -0.93 -13.31 -18.04
C HIS A 587 -2.27 -12.94 -18.67
N VAL A 588 -3.38 -13.07 -17.94
CA VAL A 588 -4.70 -12.60 -18.41
C VAL A 588 -4.67 -11.09 -18.67
N ALA A 589 -4.05 -10.30 -17.81
CA ALA A 589 -3.93 -8.86 -18.02
C ALA A 589 -3.09 -8.53 -19.27
N LEU A 590 -2.04 -9.29 -19.56
CA LEU A 590 -1.24 -9.13 -20.77
C LEU A 590 -2.08 -9.39 -22.05
N ILE A 591 -2.89 -10.45 -22.06
CA ILE A 591 -3.78 -10.77 -23.18
C ILE A 591 -4.87 -9.70 -23.37
N LYS A 592 -5.41 -9.18 -22.25
CA LYS A 592 -6.37 -8.07 -22.27
C LYS A 592 -5.74 -6.73 -22.69
N GLY A 593 -4.39 -6.64 -22.76
CA GLY A 593 -3.68 -5.42 -23.14
C GLY A 593 -3.79 -4.28 -22.12
N THR A 594 -4.01 -4.61 -20.85
CA THR A 594 -4.14 -3.63 -19.77
C THR A 594 -2.78 -3.27 -19.18
N ASP A 595 -2.68 -2.12 -18.49
CA ASP A 595 -1.48 -1.74 -17.74
C ASP A 595 -1.43 -2.53 -16.42
N VAL A 596 -0.49 -3.48 -16.34
CA VAL A 596 -0.35 -4.38 -15.20
C VAL A 596 0.18 -3.66 -13.95
N ASP A 597 1.14 -2.75 -14.14
CA ASP A 597 1.81 -2.06 -13.04
C ASP A 597 1.01 -0.89 -12.49
N GLN A 598 0.25 -0.21 -13.39
CA GLN A 598 -0.55 0.98 -13.09
C GLN A 598 -1.96 0.83 -13.68
N PRO A 599 -2.77 -0.09 -13.16
CA PRO A 599 -4.13 -0.30 -13.63
C PRO A 599 -4.99 0.95 -13.39
N ARG A 600 -5.93 1.21 -14.30
CA ARG A 600 -6.82 2.39 -14.20
C ARG A 600 -7.55 2.44 -12.87
N ASN A 601 -7.75 3.64 -12.34
CA ASN A 601 -8.54 3.92 -11.14
C ASN A 601 -8.02 3.24 -9.85
N LEU A 602 -6.76 2.81 -9.82
CA LEU A 602 -6.13 2.22 -8.63
C LEU A 602 -4.80 2.91 -8.31
N ALA A 603 -4.46 2.94 -7.05
CA ALA A 603 -3.19 3.44 -6.54
C ALA A 603 -2.59 2.45 -5.54
N LYS A 604 -1.24 2.40 -5.46
CA LYS A 604 -0.52 1.44 -4.59
C LYS A 604 -0.90 1.54 -3.12
N SER A 605 -1.18 2.73 -2.64
CA SER A 605 -1.52 2.95 -1.23
C SER A 605 -2.56 4.08 -1.13
N VAL A 606 -3.59 3.89 -0.32
CA VAL A 606 -4.68 4.85 -0.13
C VAL A 606 -4.44 5.59 1.18
N THR A 607 -3.99 6.85 1.10
CA THR A 607 -3.68 7.70 2.27
C THR A 607 -4.72 8.81 2.48
N VAL A 608 -5.79 8.76 1.73
CA VAL A 608 -6.96 9.64 1.87
C VAL A 608 -8.21 8.78 1.97
N GLU A 609 -9.24 9.31 2.57
CA GLU A 609 -10.56 8.71 2.64
C GLU A 609 -11.41 9.15 1.45
#